data_64d385a4573d6edc503c0271e7ff4445
#
_entry.id   64d385a4573d6edc503c0271e7ff4445
#
_cell.length_a   1.000
_cell.length_b   1.000
_cell.length_c   1.000
_cell.angle_alpha   90.00
_cell.angle_beta   90.00
_cell.angle_gamma   90.00
#
_symmetry.space_group_name_H-M   'P 1'
#
loop_
_entity.id
_entity.type
_entity.pdbx_description
1 polymer ?
#
loop_
_entity_poly.entity_id
_entity_poly.type
_entity_poly.pdbx_seq_one_letter_code
_entity_poly.pdbx_strand_id
1 'polypeptide(L)'
;LAALVVAAPVSAYDQGKANEYAQMFAAVQGAKAGKELNLLKPEQFVKQVRGGKQFVTVDVRTPGETQFFTSNLPGHLVIPLNELFKQEQLAKLPEDKPIVVMCKSGTRATAAATALRGIGFSETYVLKGGFKGLIAYLGAKEANQPLGPKTAAR
;
A
#
# COMPACT_ATOMS: atom_id res chain seq x y z
N LEU A 1 51.64 -12.29 -26.76
CA LEU A 1 50.58 -12.57 -25.78
C LEU A 1 49.37 -11.66 -26.09
N ALA A 2 48.34 -12.18 -26.76
CA ALA A 2 47.10 -11.46 -26.96
C ALA A 2 46.17 -11.68 -25.74
N ALA A 3 45.81 -10.59 -25.07
CA ALA A 3 44.86 -10.62 -23.98
C ALA A 3 43.44 -10.77 -24.58
N LEU A 4 42.81 -11.90 -24.28
CA LEU A 4 41.41 -12.15 -24.62
C LEU A 4 40.54 -11.30 -23.68
N VAL A 5 40.03 -10.19 -24.17
CA VAL A 5 39.01 -9.43 -23.42
C VAL A 5 37.69 -10.15 -23.55
N VAL A 6 37.33 -10.93 -22.51
CA VAL A 6 36.01 -11.52 -22.39
C VAL A 6 35.06 -10.41 -21.99
N ALA A 7 34.26 -9.91 -22.95
CA ALA A 7 33.18 -8.99 -22.66
C ALA A 7 32.15 -9.69 -21.76
N ALA A 8 31.95 -9.19 -20.55
CA ALA A 8 30.87 -9.65 -19.69
C ALA A 8 29.51 -9.43 -20.41
N PRO A 9 28.56 -10.36 -20.34
CA PRO A 9 27.27 -10.21 -20.96
C PRO A 9 26.59 -8.94 -20.37
N VAL A 10 26.25 -7.99 -21.23
CA VAL A 10 25.44 -6.84 -20.83
C VAL A 10 24.03 -7.36 -20.53
N SER A 11 23.64 -7.38 -19.26
CA SER A 11 22.29 -7.73 -18.87
C SER A 11 21.33 -6.65 -19.35
N ALA A 12 20.18 -7.05 -19.95
CA ALA A 12 19.13 -6.12 -20.40
C ALA A 12 18.31 -5.53 -19.24
N TYR A 13 18.60 -5.92 -17.99
CA TYR A 13 17.92 -5.47 -16.78
C TYR A 13 18.90 -5.31 -15.63
N ASP A 14 18.48 -4.56 -14.59
CA ASP A 14 19.22 -4.40 -13.35
C ASP A 14 19.16 -5.68 -12.51
N GLN A 15 20.27 -6.41 -12.45
CA GLN A 15 20.39 -7.67 -11.72
C GLN A 15 20.24 -7.46 -10.19
N GLY A 16 20.72 -6.35 -9.64
CA GLY A 16 20.60 -6.03 -8.23
C GLY A 16 19.12 -5.88 -7.85
N LYS A 17 18.40 -5.08 -8.62
CA LYS A 17 16.95 -4.87 -8.43
C LYS A 17 16.16 -6.15 -8.65
N ALA A 18 16.52 -6.99 -9.60
CA ALA A 18 15.90 -8.29 -9.82
C ALA A 18 16.05 -9.22 -8.59
N ASN A 19 17.22 -9.24 -7.96
CA ASN A 19 17.47 -10.01 -6.74
C ASN A 19 16.65 -9.49 -5.56
N GLU A 20 16.51 -8.17 -5.39
CA GLU A 20 15.65 -7.57 -4.36
C GLU A 20 14.18 -8.03 -4.53
N TYR A 21 13.65 -7.98 -5.74
CA TYR A 21 12.29 -8.45 -6.03
C TYR A 21 12.14 -9.97 -5.85
N ALA A 22 13.15 -10.76 -6.21
CA ALA A 22 13.13 -12.20 -5.97
C ALA A 22 13.00 -12.51 -4.47
N GLN A 23 13.71 -11.78 -3.62
CA GLN A 23 13.59 -11.90 -2.17
C GLN A 23 12.23 -11.42 -1.66
N MET A 24 11.75 -10.27 -2.14
CA MET A 24 10.45 -9.71 -1.77
C MET A 24 9.30 -10.68 -2.05
N PHE A 25 9.36 -11.42 -3.15
CA PHE A 25 8.29 -12.31 -3.59
C PHE A 25 8.51 -13.78 -3.25
N ALA A 26 9.63 -14.14 -2.60
CA ALA A 26 9.98 -15.54 -2.31
C ALA A 26 8.89 -16.30 -1.53
N ALA A 27 8.20 -15.62 -0.60
CA ALA A 27 7.13 -16.22 0.20
C ALA A 27 5.75 -16.22 -0.48
N VAL A 28 5.60 -15.55 -1.64
CA VAL A 28 4.32 -15.40 -2.35
C VAL A 28 3.98 -16.68 -3.10
N GLN A 29 3.44 -17.68 -2.37
CA GLN A 29 3.07 -18.97 -2.94
C GLN A 29 1.89 -19.60 -2.20
N GLY A 30 1.17 -20.45 -2.91
CA GLY A 30 0.06 -21.23 -2.35
C GLY A 30 -1.10 -20.36 -1.83
N ALA A 31 -1.85 -20.90 -0.87
CA ALA A 31 -3.05 -20.26 -0.31
C ALA A 31 -2.76 -18.95 0.47
N LYS A 32 -1.52 -18.73 0.87
CA LYS A 32 -1.11 -17.53 1.63
C LYS A 32 -0.63 -16.38 0.76
N ALA A 33 -0.55 -16.55 -0.56
CA ALA A 33 0.00 -15.56 -1.46
C ALA A 33 -0.57 -14.14 -1.27
N GLY A 34 -1.87 -14.00 -1.04
CA GLY A 34 -2.49 -12.70 -0.79
C GLY A 34 -2.00 -12.01 0.49
N LYS A 35 -1.70 -12.77 1.54
CA LYS A 35 -1.12 -12.24 2.79
C LYS A 35 0.32 -11.79 2.54
N GLU A 36 1.10 -12.59 1.86
CA GLU A 36 2.50 -12.30 1.56
C GLU A 36 2.66 -11.11 0.57
N LEU A 37 1.63 -10.85 -0.23
CA LEU A 37 1.52 -9.62 -1.04
C LEU A 37 1.04 -8.40 -0.24
N ASN A 38 0.85 -8.53 1.08
CA ASN A 38 0.29 -7.48 1.94
C ASN A 38 -1.09 -6.96 1.48
N LEU A 39 -1.93 -7.88 0.96
CA LEU A 39 -3.31 -7.55 0.63
C LEU A 39 -4.18 -7.57 1.89
N LEU A 40 -4.66 -6.41 2.30
CA LEU A 40 -5.51 -6.22 3.46
C LEU A 40 -6.98 -6.15 3.02
N LYS A 41 -7.79 -7.13 3.42
CA LYS A 41 -9.22 -7.13 3.10
C LYS A 41 -9.95 -6.00 3.82
N PRO A 42 -11.04 -5.43 3.25
CA PRO A 42 -11.81 -4.36 3.88
C PRO A 42 -12.26 -4.67 5.31
N GLU A 43 -12.78 -5.89 5.56
CA GLU A 43 -13.19 -6.29 6.90
C GLU A 43 -12.03 -6.32 7.91
N GLN A 44 -10.85 -6.74 7.48
CA GLN A 44 -9.65 -6.77 8.33
C GLN A 44 -9.15 -5.35 8.61
N PHE A 45 -9.13 -4.49 7.59
CA PHE A 45 -8.76 -3.09 7.72
C PHE A 45 -9.68 -2.38 8.71
N VAL A 46 -10.99 -2.44 8.52
CA VAL A 46 -11.98 -1.81 9.40
C VAL A 46 -11.89 -2.35 10.82
N LYS A 47 -11.75 -3.68 11.01
CA LYS A 47 -11.56 -4.29 12.31
C LYS A 47 -10.32 -3.76 13.04
N GLN A 48 -9.19 -3.61 12.34
CA GLN A 48 -7.96 -3.11 12.92
C GLN A 48 -8.06 -1.61 13.26
N VAL A 49 -8.66 -0.79 12.40
CA VAL A 49 -8.92 0.64 12.67
C VAL A 49 -9.80 0.79 13.90
N ARG A 50 -10.89 0.04 14.01
CA ARG A 50 -11.78 0.03 15.19
C ARG A 50 -11.07 -0.47 16.44
N GLY A 51 -10.13 -1.37 16.30
CA GLY A 51 -9.28 -1.85 17.39
C GLY A 51 -8.18 -0.88 17.83
N GLY A 52 -8.13 0.32 17.24
CA GLY A 52 -7.19 1.37 17.60
C GLY A 52 -5.83 1.29 16.87
N LYS A 53 -5.67 0.37 15.89
CA LYS A 53 -4.46 0.34 15.10
C LYS A 53 -4.36 1.59 14.22
N GLN A 54 -3.29 2.32 14.40
CA GLN A 54 -3.01 3.51 13.60
C GLN A 54 -2.35 3.12 12.28
N PHE A 55 -3.00 3.49 11.20
CA PHE A 55 -2.45 3.41 9.85
C PHE A 55 -2.29 4.82 9.30
N VAL A 56 -1.33 5.01 8.41
CA VAL A 56 -1.37 6.11 7.44
C VAL A 56 -1.97 5.56 6.16
N THR A 57 -3.09 6.10 5.74
CA THR A 57 -3.76 5.69 4.50
C THR A 57 -3.40 6.64 3.38
N VAL A 58 -3.04 6.11 2.20
CA VAL A 58 -2.63 6.90 1.04
C VAL A 58 -3.57 6.62 -0.13
N ASP A 59 -4.36 7.60 -0.50
CA ASP A 59 -5.22 7.54 -1.67
C ASP A 59 -4.45 8.01 -2.91
N VAL A 60 -4.18 7.05 -3.80
CA VAL A 60 -3.41 7.30 -5.03
C VAL A 60 -4.28 7.58 -6.27
N ARG A 61 -5.55 7.90 -6.04
CA ARG A 61 -6.47 8.29 -7.14
C ARG A 61 -6.12 9.66 -7.70
N THR A 62 -6.70 9.96 -8.85
CA THR A 62 -6.56 11.28 -9.47
C THR A 62 -7.31 12.36 -8.69
N PRO A 63 -6.93 13.65 -8.81
CA PRO A 63 -7.67 14.76 -8.20
C PRO A 63 -9.15 14.77 -8.59
N GLY A 64 -9.47 14.43 -9.85
CA GLY A 64 -10.85 14.33 -10.31
C GLY A 64 -11.68 13.27 -9.60
N GLU A 65 -11.06 12.17 -9.17
CA GLU A 65 -11.73 11.13 -8.39
C GLU A 65 -11.88 11.53 -6.92
N THR A 66 -10.89 12.19 -6.34
CA THR A 66 -10.85 12.50 -4.91
C THR A 66 -11.69 13.72 -4.54
N GLN A 67 -11.99 14.62 -5.49
CA GLN A 67 -12.85 15.77 -5.24
C GLN A 67 -14.30 15.40 -4.85
N PHE A 68 -14.78 14.21 -5.24
CA PHE A 68 -16.12 13.77 -4.90
C PHE A 68 -16.19 13.12 -3.52
N PHE A 69 -15.19 12.34 -3.16
CA PHE A 69 -15.03 11.74 -1.84
C PHE A 69 -13.62 11.19 -1.65
N THR A 70 -13.20 11.10 -0.40
CA THR A 70 -12.00 10.40 0.05
C THR A 70 -12.20 9.94 1.49
N SER A 71 -11.19 9.34 2.12
CA SER A 71 -11.25 8.96 3.52
C SER A 71 -11.06 10.18 4.42
N ASN A 72 -11.70 10.15 5.59
CA ASN A 72 -11.50 11.13 6.67
C ASN A 72 -10.83 10.49 7.90
N LEU A 73 -10.22 9.33 7.75
CA LEU A 73 -9.48 8.69 8.83
C LEU A 73 -8.27 9.54 9.25
N PRO A 74 -7.92 9.57 10.55
CA PRO A 74 -6.71 10.23 11.01
C PRO A 74 -5.47 9.71 10.25
N GLY A 75 -4.59 10.62 9.83
CA GLY A 75 -3.40 10.26 9.05
C GLY A 75 -3.67 9.91 7.58
N HIS A 76 -4.85 10.25 7.05
CA HIS A 76 -5.14 10.06 5.64
C HIS A 76 -4.43 11.09 4.77
N LEU A 77 -3.79 10.62 3.70
CA LEU A 77 -3.10 11.44 2.70
C LEU A 77 -3.72 11.19 1.32
N VAL A 78 -3.93 12.25 0.56
CA VAL A 78 -4.29 12.18 -0.86
C VAL A 78 -3.04 12.55 -1.66
N ILE A 79 -2.44 11.56 -2.28
CA ILE A 79 -1.23 11.74 -3.10
C ILE A 79 -1.42 10.95 -4.40
N PRO A 80 -1.77 11.60 -5.50
CA PRO A 80 -1.94 10.93 -6.79
C PRO A 80 -0.71 10.12 -7.19
N LEU A 81 -0.92 8.98 -7.84
CA LEU A 81 0.17 8.03 -8.15
C LEU A 81 1.32 8.67 -8.92
N ASN A 82 1.04 9.61 -9.84
CA ASN A 82 2.05 10.33 -10.61
C ASN A 82 2.89 11.30 -9.76
N GLU A 83 2.45 11.63 -8.55
CA GLU A 83 3.16 12.49 -7.61
C GLU A 83 3.87 11.70 -6.49
N LEU A 84 3.39 10.49 -6.19
CA LEU A 84 3.74 9.73 -4.97
C LEU A 84 5.24 9.57 -4.75
N PHE A 85 6.00 9.36 -5.83
CA PHE A 85 7.44 9.08 -5.73
C PHE A 85 8.32 10.33 -5.82
N LYS A 86 7.73 11.52 -5.80
CA LYS A 86 8.50 12.77 -5.63
C LYS A 86 9.00 12.86 -4.19
N GLN A 87 10.20 13.38 -3.99
CA GLN A 87 10.86 13.45 -2.69
C GLN A 87 9.98 14.13 -1.63
N GLU A 88 9.34 15.24 -1.98
CA GLU A 88 8.46 15.99 -1.07
C GLU A 88 7.19 15.23 -0.68
N GLN A 89 6.76 14.24 -1.46
CA GLN A 89 5.62 13.40 -1.13
C GLN A 89 6.05 12.20 -0.30
N LEU A 90 7.17 11.56 -0.65
CA LEU A 90 7.74 10.46 0.14
C LEU A 90 8.08 10.93 1.57
N ALA A 91 8.56 12.16 1.74
CA ALA A 91 8.85 12.73 3.05
C ALA A 91 7.62 12.88 3.98
N LYS A 92 6.41 12.78 3.45
CA LYS A 92 5.16 12.79 4.25
C LYS A 92 4.77 11.41 4.77
N LEU A 93 5.39 10.35 4.23
CA LEU A 93 5.09 8.99 4.63
C LEU A 93 5.80 8.63 5.94
N PRO A 94 5.14 7.92 6.86
CA PRO A 94 5.76 7.52 8.12
C PRO A 94 6.76 6.38 7.92
N GLU A 95 7.80 6.37 8.74
CA GLU A 95 8.75 5.26 8.84
C GLU A 95 8.37 4.29 9.98
N ASP A 96 7.56 4.76 10.94
CA ASP A 96 7.21 4.06 12.18
C ASP A 96 5.79 3.50 12.23
N LYS A 97 5.01 3.68 11.18
CA LYS A 97 3.60 3.24 11.12
C LYS A 97 3.30 2.52 9.80
N PRO A 98 2.41 1.52 9.84
CA PRO A 98 2.01 0.84 8.61
C PRO A 98 1.23 1.78 7.68
N ILE A 99 1.55 1.68 6.40
CA ILE A 99 0.90 2.42 5.31
C ILE A 99 -0.13 1.52 4.64
N VAL A 100 -1.33 2.02 4.39
CA VAL A 100 -2.34 1.34 3.57
C VAL A 100 -2.61 2.16 2.33
N VAL A 101 -2.17 1.66 1.19
CA VAL A 101 -2.41 2.31 -0.11
C VAL A 101 -3.77 1.89 -0.64
N MET A 102 -4.54 2.86 -1.11
CA MET A 102 -5.86 2.66 -1.67
C MET A 102 -6.05 3.42 -2.99
N CYS A 103 -6.86 2.83 -3.86
CA CYS A 103 -7.35 3.47 -5.07
C CYS A 103 -8.79 3.01 -5.34
N LYS A 104 -9.32 3.21 -6.54
CA LYS A 104 -10.70 2.80 -6.85
C LYS A 104 -10.95 1.30 -6.63
N SER A 105 -10.07 0.41 -7.14
CA SER A 105 -10.27 -1.05 -7.21
C SER A 105 -9.09 -1.88 -6.70
N GLY A 106 -7.98 -1.25 -6.27
CA GLY A 106 -6.78 -1.92 -5.80
C GLY A 106 -5.64 -2.00 -6.81
N THR A 107 -5.87 -1.91 -8.11
CA THR A 107 -4.83 -2.10 -9.15
C THR A 107 -3.68 -1.09 -9.04
N ARG A 108 -3.97 0.21 -9.05
CA ARG A 108 -2.95 1.26 -8.87
C ARG A 108 -2.27 1.16 -7.50
N ALA A 109 -3.05 0.83 -6.46
CA ALA A 109 -2.55 0.65 -5.11
C ALA A 109 -1.55 -0.51 -5.01
N THR A 110 -1.77 -1.60 -5.75
CA THR A 110 -0.84 -2.74 -5.79
C THR A 110 0.50 -2.33 -6.39
N ALA A 111 0.50 -1.64 -7.52
CA ALA A 111 1.72 -1.13 -8.14
C ALA A 111 2.48 -0.17 -7.21
N ALA A 112 1.76 0.81 -6.63
CA ALA A 112 2.33 1.78 -5.70
C ALA A 112 2.93 1.12 -4.45
N ALA A 113 2.19 0.21 -3.81
CA ALA A 113 2.66 -0.48 -2.60
C ALA A 113 3.87 -1.37 -2.87
N THR A 114 3.92 -2.05 -4.01
CA THR A 114 5.09 -2.84 -4.41
C THR A 114 6.32 -1.96 -4.58
N ALA A 115 6.17 -0.82 -5.25
CA ALA A 115 7.28 0.12 -5.43
C ALA A 115 7.71 0.77 -4.10
N LEU A 116 6.77 1.14 -3.22
CA LEU A 116 7.09 1.67 -1.88
C LEU A 116 7.88 0.66 -1.05
N ARG A 117 7.49 -0.62 -1.04
CA ARG A 117 8.26 -1.67 -0.36
C ARG A 117 9.67 -1.81 -0.95
N GLY A 118 9.79 -1.72 -2.28
CA GLY A 118 11.07 -1.79 -2.98
C GLY A 118 12.04 -0.66 -2.64
N ILE A 119 11.56 0.46 -2.11
CA ILE A 119 12.39 1.60 -1.68
C ILE A 119 12.48 1.74 -0.16
N GLY A 120 11.99 0.75 0.61
CA GLY A 120 12.22 0.67 2.06
C GLY A 120 10.99 0.84 2.96
N PHE A 121 9.82 1.23 2.44
CA PHE A 121 8.58 1.26 3.23
C PHE A 121 7.98 -0.15 3.39
N SER A 122 8.65 -1.02 4.15
CA SER A 122 8.36 -2.46 4.25
C SER A 122 6.93 -2.76 4.75
N GLU A 123 6.42 -1.96 5.70
CA GLU A 123 5.08 -2.08 6.29
C GLU A 123 3.99 -1.45 5.43
N THR A 124 4.08 -1.62 4.10
CA THR A 124 3.10 -1.10 3.15
C THR A 124 2.13 -2.18 2.70
N TYR A 125 0.85 -1.92 2.88
CA TYR A 125 -0.29 -2.79 2.57
C TYR A 125 -1.13 -2.19 1.44
N VAL A 126 -1.88 -3.05 0.77
CA VAL A 126 -2.88 -2.67 -0.24
C VAL A 126 -4.27 -2.91 0.32
N LEU A 127 -5.15 -1.93 0.29
CA LEU A 127 -6.57 -2.16 0.54
C LEU A 127 -7.16 -2.97 -0.63
N LYS A 128 -7.41 -4.26 -0.39
CA LYS A 128 -7.94 -5.17 -1.41
C LYS A 128 -9.30 -4.69 -1.91
N GLY A 129 -9.43 -4.52 -3.21
CA GLY A 129 -10.65 -3.98 -3.81
C GLY A 129 -10.79 -2.45 -3.72
N GLY A 130 -9.84 -1.75 -3.09
CA GLY A 130 -9.81 -0.30 -2.96
C GLY A 130 -11.08 0.28 -2.32
N PHE A 131 -11.43 1.51 -2.67
CA PHE A 131 -12.66 2.15 -2.18
C PHE A 131 -13.94 1.38 -2.57
N LYS A 132 -13.99 0.75 -3.75
CA LYS A 132 -15.12 -0.07 -4.15
C LYS A 132 -15.37 -1.22 -3.16
N GLY A 133 -14.31 -1.93 -2.77
CA GLY A 133 -14.40 -3.01 -1.79
C GLY A 133 -14.74 -2.49 -0.39
N LEU A 134 -14.15 -1.37 0.01
CA LEU A 134 -14.42 -0.76 1.32
C LEU A 134 -15.89 -0.31 1.45
N ILE A 135 -16.41 0.41 0.45
CA ILE A 135 -17.80 0.87 0.43
C ILE A 135 -18.78 -0.31 0.42
N ALA A 136 -18.49 -1.36 -0.34
CA ALA A 136 -19.31 -2.57 -0.35
C ALA A 136 -19.38 -3.26 1.01
N TYR A 137 -18.26 -3.28 1.75
CA TYR A 137 -18.20 -3.83 3.11
C TYR A 137 -18.92 -2.93 4.12
N LEU A 138 -18.76 -1.62 4.03
CA LEU A 138 -19.36 -0.62 4.92
C LEU A 138 -20.84 -0.34 4.56
N GLY A 139 -21.66 -1.40 4.43
CA GLY A 139 -23.10 -1.24 4.39
C GLY A 139 -23.66 -0.65 5.71
N ALA A 140 -24.94 -0.32 5.76
CA ALA A 140 -25.55 0.44 6.87
C ALA A 140 -25.25 -0.13 8.25
N LYS A 141 -25.21 -1.45 8.41
CA LYS A 141 -24.90 -2.11 9.68
C LYS A 141 -23.44 -1.87 10.10
N GLU A 142 -22.51 -2.13 9.20
CA GLU A 142 -21.07 -2.01 9.48
C GLU A 142 -20.64 -0.54 9.62
N ALA A 143 -21.18 0.35 8.78
CA ALA A 143 -20.85 1.77 8.84
C ALA A 143 -21.22 2.42 10.19
N ASN A 144 -22.27 1.94 10.84
CA ASN A 144 -22.75 2.48 12.12
C ASN A 144 -22.08 1.85 13.36
N GLN A 145 -21.11 0.95 13.20
CA GLN A 145 -20.31 0.46 14.33
C GLN A 145 -19.29 1.52 14.76
N PRO A 146 -18.95 1.65 16.05
CA PRO A 146 -18.01 2.66 16.52
C PRO A 146 -16.58 2.42 16.01
N LEU A 147 -15.83 3.50 15.84
CA LEU A 147 -14.42 3.50 15.44
C LEU A 147 -13.47 3.30 16.65
N GLY A 148 -13.61 2.27 17.40
CA GLY A 148 -12.73 1.99 18.52
C GLY A 148 -13.43 1.89 19.86
N PRO A 149 -12.71 1.53 20.93
CA PRO A 149 -13.28 1.56 22.28
C PRO A 149 -13.71 3.00 22.55
N LYS A 150 -14.93 3.18 23.05
CA LYS A 150 -15.39 4.49 23.55
C LYS A 150 -14.34 4.95 24.56
N THR A 151 -13.48 5.87 24.20
CA THR A 151 -12.75 6.65 25.20
C THR A 151 -13.83 7.32 26.01
N ALA A 152 -13.95 6.92 27.27
CA ALA A 152 -14.85 7.55 28.20
C ALA A 152 -14.60 9.06 28.11
N ALA A 153 -15.61 9.81 27.68
CA ALA A 153 -15.59 11.25 27.74
C ALA A 153 -15.36 11.60 29.21
N ARG A 154 -14.19 12.20 29.49
CA ARG A 154 -13.93 12.91 30.72
C ARG A 154 -14.39 14.34 30.57
#